data_9a17c9c04c0cdcb0c4f7f88497bf3077
#
_entry.id   9a17c9c04c0cdcb0c4f7f88497bf3077
#
_cell.length_a   1.000
_cell.length_b   1.000
_cell.length_c   1.000
_cell.angle_alpha   90.00
_cell.angle_beta   90.00
_cell.angle_gamma   90.00
#
_symmetry.space_group_name_H-M   'P 1'
#
loop_
_entity.id
_entity.type
_entity.pdbx_description
1 polymer ?
#
loop_
_entity_poly.entity_id
_entity_poly.type
_entity_poly.pdbx_seq_one_letter_code
_entity_poly.pdbx_strand_id
1 'polypeptide(L)'
;EVRSSLNDNPGTIVKEETSSMEDVVVRGVSLDKNQAKVTVWGLPDQPGRAARIFNALSEATINVDMIVQNASHAGGNPATDLTFTVDKPDLTKAGKVLESLRAELGFREVSTDESIGKVSIVGVGMRSHSGVAARMFTVLAAEGVNIGLISTSEIKISVVIDLASGEKAMRALHQAFLE
;
A
#
# COMPACT_ATOMS: atom_id res chain seq x y z
N GLU A 1 -24.52 12.27 7.37
CA GLU A 1 -24.78 10.83 7.47
C GLU A 1 -24.85 10.23 6.07
N VAL A 2 -24.15 9.10 5.86
CA VAL A 2 -24.16 8.34 4.61
C VAL A 2 -24.97 7.06 4.85
N ARG A 3 -26.00 6.82 4.05
CA ARG A 3 -26.88 5.65 4.16
C ARG A 3 -26.93 4.87 2.85
N SER A 4 -27.22 3.58 2.96
CA SER A 4 -27.60 2.76 1.81
C SER A 4 -28.95 3.23 1.25
N SER A 5 -29.06 3.32 -0.07
CA SER A 5 -30.35 3.54 -0.75
C SER A 5 -31.18 2.25 -0.91
N LEU A 6 -30.64 1.11 -0.50
CA LEU A 6 -31.22 -0.23 -0.70
C LEU A 6 -31.80 -0.87 0.55
N ASN A 7 -31.58 -0.26 1.74
CA ASN A 7 -32.09 -0.79 3.02
C ASN A 7 -32.21 0.34 4.06
N ASP A 8 -32.93 0.06 5.15
CA ASP A 8 -33.20 1.00 6.25
C ASP A 8 -32.18 0.89 7.40
N ASN A 9 -31.03 0.25 7.19
CA ASN A 9 -30.00 0.12 8.22
C ASN A 9 -29.47 1.49 8.63
N PRO A 10 -29.01 1.67 9.89
CA PRO A 10 -28.35 2.88 10.35
C PRO A 10 -27.17 3.22 9.43
N GLY A 11 -27.07 4.47 9.03
CA GLY A 11 -25.97 4.94 8.19
C GLY A 11 -24.70 5.20 8.96
N THR A 12 -23.67 5.61 8.25
CA THR A 12 -22.38 6.05 8.80
C THR A 12 -22.40 7.56 8.97
N ILE A 13 -22.07 8.04 10.15
CA ILE A 13 -21.95 9.48 10.43
C ILE A 13 -20.53 9.93 10.08
N VAL A 14 -20.43 10.89 9.17
CA VAL A 14 -19.18 11.61 8.88
C VAL A 14 -19.13 12.84 9.77
N LYS A 15 -18.07 12.97 10.57
CA LYS A 15 -17.84 14.08 11.50
C LYS A 15 -16.47 14.69 11.26
N GLU A 16 -16.31 15.92 11.70
CA GLU A 16 -14.98 16.52 11.89
C GLU A 16 -14.23 15.81 13.03
N GLU A 17 -12.90 15.83 12.94
CA GLU A 17 -12.02 15.31 13.99
C GLU A 17 -12.22 16.09 15.31
N THR A 18 -12.36 15.38 16.40
CA THR A 18 -12.48 15.96 17.75
C THR A 18 -11.36 15.43 18.63
N SER A 19 -10.94 16.19 19.64
CA SER A 19 -9.89 15.78 20.59
C SER A 19 -10.18 14.44 21.27
N SER A 20 -11.45 14.09 21.49
CA SER A 20 -11.84 12.77 22.02
C SER A 20 -11.63 11.61 21.04
N MET A 21 -11.39 11.88 19.76
CA MET A 21 -11.08 10.85 18.77
C MET A 21 -9.60 10.43 18.79
N GLU A 22 -8.73 11.26 19.34
CA GLU A 22 -7.30 10.95 19.51
C GLU A 22 -7.07 9.90 20.62
N ASP A 23 -8.00 9.74 21.56
CA ASP A 23 -7.94 8.71 22.61
C ASP A 23 -8.06 7.30 22.05
N VAL A 24 -8.68 7.13 20.89
CA VAL A 24 -8.78 5.85 20.19
C VAL A 24 -7.77 5.78 19.08
N VAL A 25 -6.65 5.13 19.37
CA VAL A 25 -5.45 5.09 18.52
C VAL A 25 -5.73 4.45 17.16
N VAL A 26 -6.47 3.33 17.12
CA VAL A 26 -6.87 2.62 15.89
C VAL A 26 -8.40 2.49 15.87
N ARG A 27 -9.01 2.82 14.75
CA ARG A 27 -10.46 2.81 14.52
C ARG A 27 -10.93 1.71 13.58
N GLY A 28 -10.03 1.15 12.80
CA GLY A 28 -10.39 0.12 11.84
C GLY A 28 -9.20 -0.64 11.31
N VAL A 29 -9.51 -1.86 10.86
CA VAL A 29 -8.61 -2.73 10.11
C VAL A 29 -9.30 -3.09 8.81
N SER A 30 -8.58 -3.02 7.70
CA SER A 30 -9.10 -3.37 6.38
C SER A 30 -8.16 -4.28 5.62
N LEU A 31 -8.74 -5.13 4.78
CA LEU A 31 -8.01 -5.98 3.83
C LEU A 31 -8.50 -5.66 2.42
N ASP A 32 -7.58 -5.23 1.56
CA ASP A 32 -7.80 -5.08 0.14
C ASP A 32 -7.14 -6.24 -0.61
N LYS A 33 -7.94 -7.03 -1.32
CA LYS A 33 -7.53 -8.21 -2.10
C LYS A 33 -7.36 -7.91 -3.59
N ASN A 34 -7.73 -6.70 -4.02
CA ASN A 34 -7.75 -6.31 -5.44
C ASN A 34 -6.48 -5.55 -5.89
N GLN A 35 -5.39 -5.68 -5.14
CA GLN A 35 -4.13 -5.04 -5.46
C GLN A 35 -3.14 -6.01 -6.08
N ALA A 36 -2.32 -5.49 -6.99
CA ALA A 36 -1.15 -6.16 -7.55
C ALA A 36 0.08 -5.27 -7.35
N LYS A 37 1.21 -5.89 -7.05
CA LYS A 37 2.49 -5.22 -6.87
C LYS A 37 3.26 -5.20 -8.19
N VAL A 38 3.84 -4.06 -8.50
CA VAL A 38 4.72 -3.84 -9.65
C VAL A 38 6.04 -3.31 -9.14
N THR A 39 7.16 -3.87 -9.58
CA THR A 39 8.50 -3.36 -9.26
C THR A 39 9.29 -3.14 -10.54
N VAL A 40 9.77 -1.92 -10.71
CA VAL A 40 10.73 -1.52 -11.75
C VAL A 40 12.12 -1.58 -11.13
N TRP A 41 12.93 -2.52 -11.60
CA TRP A 41 14.26 -2.79 -11.05
C TRP A 41 15.36 -2.04 -11.79
N GLY A 42 16.28 -1.50 -11.03
CA GLY A 42 17.49 -0.90 -11.59
C GLY A 42 17.22 0.35 -12.43
N LEU A 43 16.25 1.16 -12.05
CA LEU A 43 15.99 2.46 -12.68
C LEU A 43 17.16 3.39 -12.38
N PRO A 44 17.82 4.00 -13.39
CA PRO A 44 18.88 4.99 -13.16
C PRO A 44 18.42 6.10 -12.23
N ASP A 45 19.20 6.40 -11.19
CA ASP A 45 18.87 7.43 -10.19
C ASP A 45 19.11 8.83 -10.76
N GLN A 46 18.11 9.33 -11.47
CA GLN A 46 18.15 10.63 -12.13
C GLN A 46 16.82 11.37 -11.95
N PRO A 47 16.84 12.70 -11.76
CA PRO A 47 15.63 13.51 -11.70
C PRO A 47 14.72 13.28 -12.91
N GLY A 48 13.42 13.18 -12.65
CA GLY A 48 12.38 13.02 -13.69
C GLY A 48 12.05 11.57 -14.08
N ARG A 49 12.86 10.57 -13.71
CA ARG A 49 12.58 9.16 -14.07
C ARG A 49 11.26 8.67 -13.49
N ALA A 50 11.03 8.86 -12.19
CA ALA A 50 9.75 8.53 -11.56
C ALA A 50 8.59 9.32 -12.17
N ALA A 51 8.77 10.63 -12.41
CA ALA A 51 7.74 11.46 -13.04
C ALA A 51 7.33 10.91 -14.41
N ARG A 52 8.30 10.47 -15.23
CA ARG A 52 8.03 9.91 -16.56
C ARG A 52 7.21 8.62 -16.49
N ILE A 53 7.50 7.75 -15.51
CA ILE A 53 6.74 6.50 -15.27
C ILE A 53 5.30 6.84 -14.86
N PHE A 54 5.12 7.66 -13.82
CA PHE A 54 3.77 7.94 -13.29
C PHE A 54 2.92 8.79 -14.23
N ASN A 55 3.51 9.68 -15.03
CA ASN A 55 2.79 10.38 -16.09
C ASN A 55 2.25 9.40 -17.14
N ALA A 56 3.05 8.44 -17.60
CA ALA A 56 2.58 7.45 -18.57
C ALA A 56 1.48 6.53 -18.00
N LEU A 57 1.58 6.15 -16.72
CA LEU A 57 0.52 5.39 -16.06
C LEU A 57 -0.77 6.23 -15.93
N SER A 58 -0.65 7.51 -15.59
CA SER A 58 -1.77 8.44 -15.50
C SER A 58 -2.44 8.67 -16.86
N GLU A 59 -1.68 8.88 -17.94
CA GLU A 59 -2.18 8.99 -19.31
C GLU A 59 -2.94 7.71 -19.73
N ALA A 60 -2.50 6.57 -19.22
CA ALA A 60 -3.19 5.29 -19.39
C ALA A 60 -4.36 5.10 -18.40
N THR A 61 -4.72 6.08 -17.59
CA THR A 61 -5.81 6.01 -16.60
C THR A 61 -5.62 4.84 -15.62
N ILE A 62 -4.38 4.63 -15.16
CA ILE A 62 -4.02 3.62 -14.17
C ILE A 62 -3.79 4.31 -12.83
N ASN A 63 -4.59 3.96 -11.83
CA ASN A 63 -4.42 4.44 -10.46
C ASN A 63 -3.29 3.67 -9.76
N VAL A 64 -2.47 4.44 -9.03
CA VAL A 64 -1.37 3.89 -8.21
C VAL A 64 -1.64 4.25 -6.76
N ASP A 65 -1.50 3.27 -5.86
CA ASP A 65 -1.77 3.50 -4.43
C ASP A 65 -0.47 3.62 -3.62
N MET A 66 0.17 2.49 -3.27
CA MET A 66 1.42 2.54 -2.52
C MET A 66 2.60 2.78 -3.47
N ILE A 67 3.52 3.67 -3.09
CA ILE A 67 4.75 3.92 -3.84
C ILE A 67 5.92 3.86 -2.85
N VAL A 68 6.91 3.02 -3.14
CA VAL A 68 8.16 2.92 -2.38
C VAL A 68 9.33 2.90 -3.34
N GLN A 69 10.28 3.78 -3.09
CA GLN A 69 11.52 3.88 -3.85
C GLN A 69 12.71 3.61 -2.93
N ASN A 70 13.55 2.67 -3.30
CA ASN A 70 14.75 2.33 -2.55
C ASN A 70 15.99 2.57 -3.40
N ALA A 71 17.03 3.21 -2.82
CA ALA A 71 18.32 3.27 -3.47
C ALA A 71 18.89 1.85 -3.63
N SER A 72 19.33 1.53 -4.83
CA SER A 72 19.96 0.27 -5.19
C SER A 72 21.39 0.55 -5.67
N HIS A 73 22.32 -0.33 -5.31
CA HIS A 73 23.73 -0.21 -5.72
C HIS A 73 24.13 -1.36 -6.66
N ALA A 74 23.18 -1.89 -7.40
CA ALA A 74 23.45 -2.97 -8.34
C ALA A 74 24.38 -2.48 -9.50
N GLY A 75 25.58 -3.04 -9.58
CA GLY A 75 26.49 -2.81 -10.70
C GLY A 75 27.35 -1.54 -10.66
N GLY A 76 27.48 -0.88 -9.48
CA GLY A 76 28.41 0.25 -9.31
C GLY A 76 27.89 1.61 -9.76
N ASN A 77 26.76 1.68 -10.44
CA ASN A 77 26.08 2.94 -10.78
C ASN A 77 24.91 3.18 -9.83
N PRO A 78 24.64 4.45 -9.46
CA PRO A 78 23.44 4.79 -8.70
C PRO A 78 22.18 4.35 -9.46
N ALA A 79 21.40 3.50 -8.82
CA ALA A 79 20.13 3.03 -9.33
C ALA A 79 19.08 3.01 -8.22
N THR A 80 17.81 2.98 -8.58
CA THR A 80 16.70 2.83 -7.65
C THR A 80 15.81 1.68 -8.08
N ASP A 81 15.22 1.01 -7.10
CA ASP A 81 14.13 0.07 -7.35
C ASP A 81 12.85 0.77 -6.95
N LEU A 82 11.92 0.91 -7.90
CA LEU A 82 10.65 1.59 -7.71
C LEU A 82 9.53 0.56 -7.64
N THR A 83 8.93 0.41 -6.47
CA THR A 83 7.80 -0.50 -6.23
C THR A 83 6.52 0.29 -5.99
N PHE A 84 5.43 -0.14 -6.62
CA PHE A 84 4.11 0.44 -6.39
C PHE A 84 3.01 -0.61 -6.55
N THR A 85 1.79 -0.28 -6.12
CA THR A 85 0.64 -1.13 -6.31
C THR A 85 -0.38 -0.49 -7.25
N VAL A 86 -1.04 -1.34 -8.03
CA VAL A 86 -2.15 -0.99 -8.92
C VAL A 86 -3.31 -1.96 -8.67
N ASP A 87 -4.50 -1.63 -9.13
CA ASP A 87 -5.59 -2.59 -9.12
C ASP A 87 -5.30 -3.77 -10.08
N LYS A 88 -5.66 -4.99 -9.66
CA LYS A 88 -5.40 -6.21 -10.46
C LYS A 88 -5.86 -6.12 -11.92
N PRO A 89 -7.03 -5.58 -12.26
CA PRO A 89 -7.44 -5.43 -13.66
C PRO A 89 -6.50 -4.57 -14.51
N ASP A 90 -5.79 -3.62 -13.89
CA ASP A 90 -4.89 -2.71 -14.58
C ASP A 90 -3.47 -3.27 -14.76
N LEU A 91 -3.14 -4.39 -14.11
CA LEU A 91 -1.77 -4.92 -14.10
C LEU A 91 -1.20 -5.18 -15.48
N THR A 92 -1.97 -5.85 -16.34
CA THR A 92 -1.52 -6.14 -17.71
C THR A 92 -1.27 -4.87 -18.52
N LYS A 93 -2.11 -3.85 -18.33
CA LYS A 93 -1.98 -2.55 -18.98
C LYS A 93 -0.76 -1.80 -18.45
N ALA A 94 -0.55 -1.80 -17.13
CA ALA A 94 0.62 -1.20 -16.49
C ALA A 94 1.92 -1.83 -17.00
N GLY A 95 1.99 -3.16 -17.09
CA GLY A 95 3.14 -3.86 -17.64
C GLY A 95 3.49 -3.43 -19.06
N LYS A 96 2.50 -3.29 -19.93
CA LYS A 96 2.70 -2.83 -21.33
C LYS A 96 3.22 -1.38 -21.38
N VAL A 97 2.66 -0.49 -20.56
CA VAL A 97 3.10 0.92 -20.47
C VAL A 97 4.55 0.97 -20.01
N LEU A 98 4.91 0.24 -18.96
CA LEU A 98 6.28 0.22 -18.47
C LEU A 98 7.26 -0.33 -19.50
N GLU A 99 6.92 -1.45 -20.15
CA GLU A 99 7.82 -2.05 -21.16
C GLU A 99 8.08 -1.10 -22.33
N SER A 100 7.09 -0.29 -22.74
CA SER A 100 7.29 0.75 -23.78
C SER A 100 8.29 1.83 -23.37
N LEU A 101 8.47 2.06 -22.07
CA LEU A 101 9.42 3.05 -21.53
C LEU A 101 10.81 2.49 -21.26
N ARG A 102 10.99 1.17 -21.35
CA ARG A 102 12.23 0.50 -20.95
C ARG A 102 13.47 1.03 -21.68
N ALA A 103 13.38 1.20 -22.99
CA ALA A 103 14.49 1.71 -23.79
C ALA A 103 14.83 3.18 -23.48
N GLU A 104 13.80 3.99 -23.19
CA GLU A 104 13.96 5.40 -22.84
C GLU A 104 14.56 5.58 -21.44
N LEU A 105 14.06 4.82 -20.48
CA LEU A 105 14.40 4.99 -19.06
C LEU A 105 15.59 4.13 -18.61
N GLY A 106 15.94 3.09 -19.34
CA GLY A 106 17.12 2.26 -19.10
C GLY A 106 17.05 1.40 -17.85
N PHE A 107 15.85 1.09 -17.31
CA PHE A 107 15.71 0.17 -16.19
C PHE A 107 15.93 -1.28 -16.65
N ARG A 108 16.30 -2.15 -15.70
CA ARG A 108 16.69 -3.53 -15.98
C ARG A 108 15.50 -4.41 -16.35
N GLU A 109 14.47 -4.42 -15.50
CA GLU A 109 13.31 -5.29 -15.68
C GLU A 109 12.09 -4.77 -14.89
N VAL A 110 10.93 -5.31 -15.21
CA VAL A 110 9.69 -5.14 -14.45
C VAL A 110 9.26 -6.50 -13.91
N SER A 111 8.99 -6.59 -12.62
CA SER A 111 8.35 -7.75 -12.01
C SER A 111 6.97 -7.41 -11.47
N THR A 112 6.06 -8.37 -11.50
CA THR A 112 4.68 -8.23 -11.04
C THR A 112 4.31 -9.36 -10.10
N ASP A 113 3.40 -9.08 -9.15
CA ASP A 113 2.90 -10.06 -8.21
C ASP A 113 1.42 -9.78 -7.90
N GLU A 114 0.55 -10.70 -8.29
CA GLU A 114 -0.90 -10.65 -8.06
C GLU A 114 -1.33 -11.38 -6.78
N SER A 115 -0.41 -12.12 -6.16
CA SER A 115 -0.67 -12.94 -4.98
C SER A 115 -0.52 -12.14 -3.69
N ILE A 116 -0.83 -10.86 -3.74
CA ILE A 116 -0.71 -9.94 -2.60
C ILE A 116 -2.07 -9.54 -2.04
N GLY A 117 -2.07 -9.25 -0.73
CA GLY A 117 -3.14 -8.53 -0.04
C GLY A 117 -2.57 -7.31 0.69
N LYS A 118 -3.30 -6.20 0.68
CA LYS A 118 -2.94 -5.00 1.43
C LYS A 118 -3.78 -4.94 2.70
N VAL A 119 -3.14 -5.09 3.86
CA VAL A 119 -3.78 -4.92 5.17
C VAL A 119 -3.42 -3.56 5.73
N SER A 120 -4.43 -2.85 6.20
CA SER A 120 -4.25 -1.50 6.74
C SER A 120 -4.93 -1.36 8.10
N ILE A 121 -4.26 -0.69 9.03
CA ILE A 121 -4.86 -0.14 10.24
C ILE A 121 -5.04 1.37 10.05
N VAL A 122 -6.16 1.89 10.53
CA VAL A 122 -6.52 3.32 10.37
C VAL A 122 -6.94 3.89 11.71
N GLY A 123 -6.47 5.09 12.02
CA GLY A 123 -6.88 5.81 13.22
C GLY A 123 -6.15 7.15 13.38
N VAL A 124 -6.87 8.17 13.79
CA VAL A 124 -6.32 9.54 14.00
C VAL A 124 -5.34 9.60 15.17
N GLY A 125 -5.53 8.79 16.20
CA GLY A 125 -4.65 8.74 17.37
C GLY A 125 -3.24 8.21 17.09
N MET A 126 -2.97 7.66 15.90
CA MET A 126 -1.64 7.20 15.54
C MET A 126 -0.59 8.32 15.44
N ARG A 127 -1.02 9.58 15.24
CA ARG A 127 -0.14 10.76 15.20
C ARG A 127 0.53 11.03 16.55
N SER A 128 -0.19 10.81 17.64
CA SER A 128 0.24 11.12 19.01
C SER A 128 0.74 9.90 19.80
N HIS A 129 0.57 8.69 19.26
CA HIS A 129 0.93 7.44 19.96
C HIS A 129 2.07 6.71 19.26
N SER A 130 3.23 6.69 19.91
CA SER A 130 4.37 5.87 19.45
C SER A 130 4.09 4.38 19.66
N GLY A 131 4.68 3.54 18.81
CA GLY A 131 4.63 2.08 18.98
C GLY A 131 3.50 1.36 18.25
N VAL A 132 2.55 2.06 17.59
CA VAL A 132 1.46 1.44 16.82
C VAL A 132 2.01 0.53 15.71
N ALA A 133 2.98 1.02 14.95
CA ALA A 133 3.64 0.22 13.92
C ALA A 133 4.36 -1.01 14.53
N ALA A 134 5.09 -0.83 15.62
CA ALA A 134 5.77 -1.93 16.30
C ALA A 134 4.79 -3.01 16.76
N ARG A 135 3.66 -2.62 17.36
CA ARG A 135 2.60 -3.53 17.77
C ARG A 135 1.99 -4.27 16.57
N MET A 136 1.70 -3.56 15.48
CA MET A 136 1.20 -4.18 14.24
C MET A 136 2.16 -5.25 13.73
N PHE A 137 3.45 -4.94 13.64
CA PHE A 137 4.46 -5.87 13.15
C PHE A 137 4.67 -7.05 14.09
N THR A 138 4.60 -6.84 15.42
CA THR A 138 4.67 -7.92 16.41
C THR A 138 3.51 -8.90 16.26
N VAL A 139 2.29 -8.40 16.07
CA VAL A 139 1.10 -9.24 15.85
C VAL A 139 1.24 -10.06 14.57
N LEU A 140 1.65 -9.43 13.47
CA LEU A 140 1.86 -10.13 12.20
C LEU A 140 2.97 -11.20 12.29
N ALA A 141 4.06 -10.90 12.99
CA ALA A 141 5.15 -11.85 13.22
C ALA A 141 4.70 -13.06 14.05
N ALA A 142 3.90 -12.85 15.11
CA ALA A 142 3.35 -13.91 15.94
C ALA A 142 2.44 -14.86 15.13
N GLU A 143 1.76 -14.32 14.12
CA GLU A 143 0.95 -15.09 13.18
C GLU A 143 1.76 -15.71 12.02
N GLY A 144 3.07 -15.56 11.99
CA GLY A 144 3.92 -16.06 10.91
C GLY A 144 3.67 -15.36 9.57
N VAL A 145 3.16 -14.13 9.58
CA VAL A 145 2.87 -13.34 8.37
C VAL A 145 4.08 -12.48 8.03
N ASN A 146 4.67 -12.73 6.87
CA ASN A 146 5.78 -11.93 6.36
C ASN A 146 5.27 -10.64 5.68
N ILE A 147 6.01 -9.54 5.83
CA ILE A 147 5.69 -8.23 5.27
C ILE A 147 6.57 -7.99 4.05
N GLY A 148 5.97 -7.78 2.88
CA GLY A 148 6.67 -7.50 1.64
C GLY A 148 6.87 -6.01 1.35
N LEU A 149 6.00 -5.15 1.89
CA LEU A 149 6.07 -3.69 1.68
C LEU A 149 5.34 -2.97 2.80
N ILE A 150 5.83 -1.82 3.21
CA ILE A 150 5.25 -0.99 4.26
C ILE A 150 5.04 0.42 3.72
N SER A 151 3.89 1.02 4.02
CA SER A 151 3.64 2.44 3.80
C SER A 151 2.89 3.02 4.99
N THR A 152 3.25 4.21 5.40
CA THR A 152 2.65 4.89 6.54
C THR A 152 2.22 6.31 6.18
N SER A 153 1.15 6.75 6.80
CA SER A 153 0.71 8.15 6.82
C SER A 153 0.36 8.54 8.24
N GLU A 154 -0.10 9.76 8.45
CA GLU A 154 -0.49 10.26 9.77
C GLU A 154 -1.62 9.44 10.43
N ILE A 155 -2.50 8.86 9.62
CA ILE A 155 -3.71 8.17 10.08
C ILE A 155 -3.82 6.72 9.63
N LYS A 156 -2.80 6.19 8.91
CA LYS A 156 -2.89 4.86 8.31
C LYS A 156 -1.51 4.21 8.22
N ILE A 157 -1.44 2.95 8.61
CA ILE A 157 -0.30 2.07 8.33
C ILE A 157 -0.79 0.93 7.45
N SER A 158 -0.16 0.74 6.30
CA SER A 158 -0.49 -0.31 5.35
C SER A 158 0.70 -1.23 5.15
N VAL A 159 0.43 -2.53 5.08
CA VAL A 159 1.41 -3.56 4.72
C VAL A 159 0.90 -4.39 3.57
N VAL A 160 1.81 -4.73 2.68
CA VAL A 160 1.56 -5.74 1.64
C VAL A 160 2.10 -7.07 2.14
N ILE A 161 1.27 -8.09 2.10
CA ILE A 161 1.54 -9.45 2.55
C ILE A 161 1.08 -10.45 1.49
N ASP A 162 1.39 -11.72 1.66
CA ASP A 162 0.81 -12.79 0.85
C ASP A 162 -0.73 -12.80 1.01
N LEU A 163 -1.44 -12.87 -0.11
CA LEU A 163 -2.90 -12.86 -0.16
C LEU A 163 -3.53 -13.99 0.68
N ALA A 164 -2.91 -15.18 0.68
CA ALA A 164 -3.39 -16.32 1.45
C ALA A 164 -3.39 -16.05 2.97
N SER A 165 -2.51 -15.17 3.44
CA SER A 165 -2.44 -14.75 4.85
C SER A 165 -3.35 -13.57 5.18
N GLY A 166 -4.00 -12.96 4.20
CA GLY A 166 -4.73 -11.70 4.35
C GLY A 166 -5.81 -11.72 5.42
N GLU A 167 -6.70 -12.71 5.40
CA GLU A 167 -7.80 -12.81 6.38
C GLU A 167 -7.30 -13.11 7.78
N LYS A 168 -6.30 -13.98 7.91
CA LYS A 168 -5.65 -14.29 9.18
C LYS A 168 -5.04 -13.04 9.80
N ALA A 169 -4.27 -12.30 9.01
CA ALA A 169 -3.65 -11.05 9.43
C ALA A 169 -4.68 -10.00 9.85
N MET A 170 -5.73 -9.82 9.05
CA MET A 170 -6.80 -8.87 9.36
C MET A 170 -7.49 -9.20 10.69
N ARG A 171 -7.84 -10.47 10.96
CA ARG A 171 -8.47 -10.90 12.21
C ARG A 171 -7.56 -10.70 13.42
N ALA A 172 -6.29 -11.07 13.31
CA ALA A 172 -5.33 -10.89 14.40
C ALA A 172 -5.12 -9.41 14.75
N LEU A 173 -5.04 -8.54 13.74
CA LEU A 173 -4.95 -7.10 13.95
C LEU A 173 -6.25 -6.52 14.52
N HIS A 174 -7.41 -6.98 14.07
CA HIS A 174 -8.69 -6.56 14.64
C HIS A 174 -8.74 -6.88 16.13
N GLN A 175 -8.44 -8.12 16.50
CA GLN A 175 -8.40 -8.55 17.90
C GLN A 175 -7.39 -7.74 18.72
N ALA A 176 -6.23 -7.47 18.18
CA ALA A 176 -5.19 -6.76 18.92
C ALA A 176 -5.47 -5.28 19.13
N PHE A 177 -6.20 -4.62 18.23
CA PHE A 177 -6.36 -3.17 18.25
C PHE A 177 -7.77 -2.68 18.55
N LEU A 178 -8.79 -3.52 18.37
CA LEU A 178 -10.20 -3.12 18.47
C LEU A 178 -11.02 -3.91 19.52
N GLU A 179 -10.46 -4.98 20.07
CA GLU A 179 -11.00 -5.77 21.19
C GLU A 179 -10.16 -5.59 22.46
#